data_e7392c20ee45fcc44b4f3b4a4a4d5af6
#
_entry.id   e7392c20ee45fcc44b4f3b4a4a4d5af6
#
_cell.length_a   1.000
_cell.length_b   1.000
_cell.length_c   1.000
_cell.angle_alpha   90.00
_cell.angle_beta   90.00
_cell.angle_gamma   90.00
#
_symmetry.space_group_name_H-M   'P 1'
#
loop_
_entity.id
_entity.type
_entity.pdbx_description
1 polymer ?
#
loop_
_entity_poly.entity_id
_entity_poly.type
_entity_poly.pdbx_seq_one_letter_code
_entity_poly.pdbx_strand_id
1 'polypeptide(L)'
;NVTGVQTCALPISIPTTVPGLDVCELMPQHAKLAHQYNVVRSVCHTFADHGGGHKRMMTGRIPATPVDTVNDAPCTGSIVAKVREGIDRGIPNYISMNPGGRVNDVFAQGPAYLGQAYLPFNVEGDPTTPRFNVPNIAPTGTSAERVDDRMKLLSGLDRIERQMDGAGVMSSIDKYQQRAVSMLLSDRAKKAFDLSLEPETVRDRYGRHCWGQRALMARRLVEAGVSFVSVVMENPYQSNVPWLKQGVYNWDSHAVNCHIWDDLQVRLPIYDQAVMALIDDVYQRGLDKKTLILVTGEFGRTPRVENSIGTQTGVKQPGRDHWPQAMSMIYAGGGMQTGQVIGSTNSKGEHPADRPLTPNDVWATVYRHLGIDYTMAFPDRRGRPMPILPFGEPIPECLRA
;
A
#
# COMPACT_ATOMS: atom_id res chain seq x y z
N ASN A 1 -9.79 43.66 5.02
CA ASN A 1 -8.74 44.24 4.16
C ASN A 1 -7.35 43.84 4.70
N VAL A 2 -6.83 42.73 4.22
CA VAL A 2 -5.43 42.38 4.37
C VAL A 2 -4.79 42.58 2.99
N THR A 3 -4.31 43.76 2.77
CA THR A 3 -3.49 44.13 1.61
C THR A 3 -2.06 43.72 1.90
N GLY A 4 -1.45 42.92 1.04
CA GLY A 4 0.00 42.83 0.93
C GLY A 4 0.69 41.55 1.40
N VAL A 5 0.01 40.41 1.46
CA VAL A 5 0.69 39.12 1.46
C VAL A 5 0.40 38.49 0.08
N GLN A 6 1.45 38.19 -0.66
CA GLN A 6 1.32 37.23 -1.78
C GLN A 6 0.66 36.00 -1.21
N THR A 7 -0.64 35.90 -1.40
CA THR A 7 -1.41 34.72 -1.07
C THR A 7 -0.97 33.64 -2.03
N CYS A 8 -0.06 32.76 -1.61
CA CYS A 8 -0.13 31.40 -2.09
C CYS A 8 -1.55 31.00 -1.81
N ALA A 9 -2.38 30.94 -2.86
CA ALA A 9 -3.79 30.67 -2.72
C ALA A 9 -3.92 29.31 -2.01
N LEU A 10 -4.59 29.30 -0.86
CA LEU A 10 -4.98 28.04 -0.23
C LEU A 10 -5.71 27.20 -1.28
N PRO A 11 -5.46 25.88 -1.36
CA PRO A 11 -6.17 25.04 -2.31
C PRO A 11 -7.66 25.25 -2.14
N ILE A 12 -8.35 25.53 -3.22
CA ILE A 12 -9.81 25.65 -3.21
C ILE A 12 -10.46 24.27 -3.31
N SER A 13 -11.67 24.17 -2.80
CA SER A 13 -12.49 22.98 -2.91
C SER A 13 -13.28 23.02 -4.20
N ILE A 14 -13.31 21.92 -4.95
CA ILE A 14 -14.12 21.75 -6.16
C ILE A 14 -15.16 20.66 -5.93
N PRO A 15 -16.39 20.82 -6.47
CA PRO A 15 -17.43 19.80 -6.36
C PRO A 15 -17.06 18.55 -7.15
N THR A 16 -17.56 17.40 -6.67
CA THR A 16 -17.38 16.12 -7.34
C THR A 16 -18.68 15.65 -8.00
N THR A 17 -18.65 14.50 -8.67
CA THR A 17 -19.84 13.80 -9.17
C THR A 17 -20.74 13.25 -8.06
N VAL A 18 -20.31 13.29 -6.81
CA VAL A 18 -21.06 12.84 -5.62
C VAL A 18 -21.50 14.05 -4.82
N PRO A 19 -22.81 14.32 -4.66
CA PRO A 19 -23.28 15.45 -3.88
C PRO A 19 -22.77 15.43 -2.44
N GLY A 20 -22.25 16.58 -1.98
CA GLY A 20 -21.71 16.74 -0.63
C GLY A 20 -20.28 16.21 -0.45
N LEU A 21 -19.64 15.72 -1.50
CA LEU A 21 -18.23 15.39 -1.53
C LEU A 21 -17.49 16.41 -2.40
N ASP A 22 -16.67 17.23 -1.77
CA ASP A 22 -15.75 18.13 -2.44
C ASP A 22 -14.31 17.65 -2.24
N VAL A 23 -13.44 17.93 -3.20
CA VAL A 23 -12.02 17.63 -3.16
C VAL A 23 -11.19 18.86 -3.49
N CYS A 24 -9.89 18.80 -3.24
CA CYS A 24 -8.97 19.86 -3.64
C CYS A 24 -8.93 20.04 -5.18
N GLU A 25 -8.85 21.28 -5.64
CA GLU A 25 -8.75 21.64 -7.06
C GLU A 25 -7.59 20.95 -7.81
N LEU A 26 -6.56 20.54 -7.08
CA LEU A 26 -5.41 19.80 -7.62
C LEU A 26 -5.73 18.31 -7.87
N MET A 27 -6.98 17.90 -7.62
CA MET A 27 -7.44 16.50 -7.75
C MET A 27 -8.66 16.39 -8.68
N PRO A 28 -8.60 16.92 -9.93
CA PRO A 28 -9.74 16.96 -10.85
C PRO A 28 -10.22 15.56 -11.30
N GLN A 29 -9.34 14.56 -11.36
CA GLN A 29 -9.75 13.19 -11.70
C GLN A 29 -10.54 12.54 -10.55
N HIS A 30 -10.14 12.78 -9.30
CA HIS A 30 -10.93 12.37 -8.13
C HIS A 30 -12.32 13.01 -8.16
N ALA A 31 -12.40 14.30 -8.49
CA ALA A 31 -13.69 14.99 -8.64
C ALA A 31 -14.59 14.33 -9.67
N LYS A 32 -14.04 14.05 -10.86
CA LYS A 32 -14.76 13.48 -12.00
C LYS A 32 -15.23 12.04 -11.76
N LEU A 33 -14.45 11.24 -11.06
CA LEU A 33 -14.68 9.80 -10.89
C LEU A 33 -15.12 9.43 -9.46
N ALA A 34 -15.62 10.40 -8.68
CA ALA A 34 -16.00 10.20 -7.28
C ALA A 34 -17.07 9.10 -7.09
N HIS A 35 -17.90 8.86 -8.10
CA HIS A 35 -18.89 7.78 -8.12
C HIS A 35 -18.27 6.36 -8.13
N GLN A 36 -16.98 6.22 -8.40
CA GLN A 36 -16.29 4.91 -8.43
C GLN A 36 -15.62 4.54 -7.11
N TYR A 37 -15.66 5.40 -6.10
CA TYR A 37 -15.03 5.12 -4.81
C TYR A 37 -15.85 5.64 -3.63
N ASN A 38 -15.58 5.10 -2.46
CA ASN A 38 -16.07 5.58 -1.17
C ASN A 38 -14.96 6.30 -0.42
N VAL A 39 -15.32 7.35 0.31
CA VAL A 39 -14.42 8.05 1.24
C VAL A 39 -14.84 7.74 2.67
N VAL A 40 -13.96 7.12 3.44
CA VAL A 40 -14.14 6.89 4.87
C VAL A 40 -13.38 7.97 5.63
N ARG A 41 -14.08 8.81 6.42
CA ARG A 41 -13.51 10.01 7.06
C ARG A 41 -13.29 9.90 8.57
N SER A 42 -13.64 8.78 9.17
CA SER A 42 -13.74 8.64 10.62
C SER A 42 -12.78 7.59 11.19
N VAL A 43 -11.75 7.19 10.45
CA VAL A 43 -10.74 6.26 10.97
C VAL A 43 -9.82 6.99 11.92
N CYS A 44 -9.57 6.39 13.09
CA CYS A 44 -8.70 6.98 14.10
C CYS A 44 -7.94 5.92 14.90
N HIS A 45 -6.82 6.36 15.45
CA HIS A 45 -6.01 5.61 16.42
C HIS A 45 -5.17 6.58 17.27
N THR A 46 -4.20 6.09 18.06
CA THR A 46 -3.48 6.90 19.06
C THR A 46 -1.97 7.04 18.80
N PHE A 47 -1.44 6.46 17.72
CA PHE A 47 0.00 6.45 17.43
C PHE A 47 0.36 7.56 16.44
N ALA A 48 1.05 8.59 16.94
CA ALA A 48 1.44 9.77 16.17
C ALA A 48 2.90 9.70 15.65
N ASP A 49 3.64 8.66 15.94
CA ASP A 49 4.96 8.40 15.37
C ASP A 49 4.88 7.45 14.17
N HIS A 50 5.82 7.53 13.22
CA HIS A 50 5.80 6.72 12.03
C HIS A 50 5.89 5.22 12.33
N GLY A 51 6.73 4.79 13.28
CA GLY A 51 6.88 3.38 13.62
C GLY A 51 5.59 2.77 14.16
N GLY A 52 5.00 3.40 15.17
CA GLY A 52 3.74 2.98 15.78
C GLY A 52 2.55 3.10 14.84
N GLY A 53 2.47 4.20 14.09
CA GLY A 53 1.42 4.44 13.09
C GLY A 53 1.42 3.37 12.00
N HIS A 54 2.57 3.06 11.42
CA HIS A 54 2.71 2.01 10.41
C HIS A 54 2.33 0.63 10.94
N LYS A 55 2.89 0.23 12.11
CA LYS A 55 2.54 -1.04 12.72
C LYS A 55 1.05 -1.14 12.98
N ARG A 56 0.46 -0.08 13.56
CA ARG A 56 -0.97 -0.02 13.85
C ARG A 56 -1.80 -0.17 12.58
N MET A 57 -1.41 0.54 11.53
CA MET A 57 -2.13 0.53 10.25
C MET A 57 -1.91 -0.77 9.48
N MET A 58 -0.67 -1.27 9.36
CA MET A 58 -0.36 -2.45 8.55
C MET A 58 -0.82 -3.77 9.17
N THR A 59 -1.00 -3.83 10.49
CA THR A 59 -1.33 -5.07 11.22
C THR A 59 -2.75 -5.10 11.78
N GLY A 60 -3.43 -3.94 11.91
CA GLY A 60 -4.67 -3.82 12.66
C GLY A 60 -4.50 -4.05 14.16
N ARG A 61 -3.28 -4.15 14.69
CA ARG A 61 -3.01 -4.42 16.11
C ARG A 61 -2.36 -3.21 16.78
N ILE A 62 -2.59 -3.10 18.08
CA ILE A 62 -1.87 -2.14 18.90
C ILE A 62 -0.43 -2.65 19.03
N PRO A 63 0.58 -1.89 18.57
CA PRO A 63 1.97 -2.32 18.64
C PRO A 63 2.45 -2.37 20.09
N ALA A 64 3.15 -3.45 20.45
CA ALA A 64 3.76 -3.62 21.77
C ALA A 64 5.01 -2.74 21.92
N THR A 65 5.73 -2.51 20.82
CA THR A 65 6.93 -1.67 20.73
C THR A 65 6.78 -0.62 19.64
N PRO A 66 6.07 0.50 19.91
CA PRO A 66 5.72 1.46 18.86
C PRO A 66 6.91 2.14 18.19
N VAL A 67 8.00 2.36 18.92
CA VAL A 67 9.20 3.03 18.40
C VAL A 67 10.17 2.11 17.64
N ASP A 68 9.96 0.79 17.70
CA ASP A 68 10.77 -0.18 16.97
C ASP A 68 10.24 -0.32 15.53
N THR A 69 11.13 -0.52 14.56
CA THR A 69 10.77 -0.72 13.14
C THR A 69 10.36 -2.16 12.82
N VAL A 70 10.70 -3.12 13.71
CA VAL A 70 10.36 -4.53 13.52
C VAL A 70 8.93 -4.81 13.95
N ASN A 71 8.15 -5.49 13.09
CA ASN A 71 6.79 -5.90 13.41
C ASN A 71 6.74 -6.91 14.55
N ASP A 72 5.90 -6.63 15.53
CA ASP A 72 5.53 -7.56 16.61
C ASP A 72 4.34 -8.46 16.24
N ALA A 73 3.61 -8.09 15.19
CA ALA A 73 2.52 -8.86 14.60
C ALA A 73 2.63 -8.92 13.06
N PRO A 74 2.08 -9.96 12.40
CA PRO A 74 2.10 -10.05 10.96
C PRO A 74 1.32 -8.91 10.30
N CYS A 75 1.87 -8.34 9.23
CA CYS A 75 1.11 -7.44 8.38
C CYS A 75 0.02 -8.19 7.59
N THR A 76 -1.01 -7.49 7.17
CA THR A 76 -2.15 -8.06 6.44
C THR A 76 -1.74 -8.84 5.20
N GLY A 77 -0.79 -8.34 4.39
CA GLY A 77 -0.28 -9.05 3.22
C GLY A 77 0.36 -10.40 3.55
N SER A 78 1.10 -10.47 4.67
CA SER A 78 1.70 -11.73 5.16
C SER A 78 0.64 -12.72 5.64
N ILE A 79 -0.43 -12.23 6.28
CA ILE A 79 -1.58 -13.07 6.66
C ILE A 79 -2.27 -13.64 5.41
N VAL A 80 -2.52 -12.82 4.39
CA VAL A 80 -3.08 -13.26 3.11
C VAL A 80 -2.19 -14.31 2.45
N ALA A 81 -0.88 -14.10 2.44
CA ALA A 81 0.08 -15.07 1.91
C ALA A 81 0.06 -16.39 2.68
N LYS A 82 -0.10 -16.35 4.00
CA LYS A 82 -0.23 -17.54 4.85
C LYS A 82 -1.54 -18.29 4.58
N VAL A 83 -2.67 -17.60 4.59
CA VAL A 83 -3.98 -18.24 4.35
C VAL A 83 -4.07 -18.87 2.96
N ARG A 84 -3.36 -18.29 1.99
CA ARG A 84 -3.35 -18.78 0.58
C ARG A 84 -2.09 -19.55 0.22
N GLU A 85 -1.37 -20.12 1.20
CA GLU A 85 -0.12 -20.84 0.94
C GLU A 85 -0.27 -22.05 0.02
N GLY A 86 -1.43 -22.68 0.02
CA GLY A 86 -1.75 -23.81 -0.89
C GLY A 86 -2.09 -23.42 -2.33
N ILE A 87 -2.20 -22.12 -2.63
CA ILE A 87 -2.52 -21.64 -3.97
C ILE A 87 -1.23 -21.27 -4.68
N ASP A 88 -0.77 -22.13 -5.57
CA ASP A 88 0.35 -21.84 -6.48
C ASP A 88 -0.19 -21.49 -7.88
N ARG A 89 0.12 -20.25 -8.30
CA ARG A 89 -0.21 -19.75 -9.65
C ARG A 89 1.05 -19.40 -10.45
N GLY A 90 2.22 -19.81 -9.99
CA GLY A 90 3.51 -19.39 -10.55
C GLY A 90 3.80 -17.90 -10.33
N ILE A 91 3.14 -17.28 -9.35
CA ILE A 91 3.35 -15.90 -8.95
C ILE A 91 3.09 -15.77 -7.44
N PRO A 92 3.86 -14.96 -6.68
CA PRO A 92 3.67 -14.81 -5.24
C PRO A 92 2.27 -14.32 -4.88
N ASN A 93 1.74 -14.80 -3.74
CA ASN A 93 0.44 -14.32 -3.24
C ASN A 93 0.51 -12.90 -2.63
N TYR A 94 1.68 -12.45 -2.24
CA TYR A 94 1.91 -11.11 -1.72
C TYR A 94 3.13 -10.47 -2.39
N ILE A 95 2.91 -9.32 -3.02
CA ILE A 95 3.95 -8.50 -3.65
C ILE A 95 3.91 -7.10 -3.05
N SER A 96 5.08 -6.56 -2.70
CA SER A 96 5.26 -5.19 -2.24
C SER A 96 6.09 -4.40 -3.24
N MET A 97 5.54 -3.30 -3.72
CA MET A 97 6.25 -2.36 -4.58
C MET A 97 6.59 -1.10 -3.78
N ASN A 98 7.86 -0.90 -3.56
CA ASN A 98 8.39 0.21 -2.77
C ASN A 98 9.61 0.86 -3.45
N PRO A 99 10.01 2.08 -3.03
CA PRO A 99 11.16 2.76 -3.64
C PRO A 99 12.52 2.14 -3.29
N GLY A 100 12.56 1.17 -2.36
CA GLY A 100 13.78 0.62 -1.78
C GLY A 100 14.35 1.46 -0.63
N GLY A 101 15.40 0.96 0.03
CA GLY A 101 16.10 1.69 1.07
C GLY A 101 15.27 1.96 2.32
N ARG A 102 15.14 3.23 2.70
CA ARG A 102 14.50 3.68 3.96
C ARG A 102 13.11 3.12 4.23
N VAL A 103 12.35 2.79 3.19
CA VAL A 103 11.00 2.24 3.32
C VAL A 103 11.01 0.91 4.05
N ASN A 104 12.01 0.06 3.80
CA ASN A 104 12.12 -1.23 4.46
C ASN A 104 12.39 -1.11 5.97
N ASP A 105 13.01 -0.03 6.40
CA ASP A 105 13.32 0.22 7.81
C ASP A 105 12.14 0.82 8.59
N VAL A 106 11.29 1.60 7.90
CA VAL A 106 10.18 2.33 8.54
C VAL A 106 8.83 1.63 8.34
N PHE A 107 8.66 0.91 7.22
CA PHE A 107 7.41 0.26 6.87
C PHE A 107 7.52 -1.25 7.04
N ALA A 108 7.49 -1.68 8.27
CA ALA A 108 7.60 -3.09 8.64
C ALA A 108 6.46 -3.94 8.02
N GLN A 109 6.64 -4.37 6.78
CA GLN A 109 5.70 -5.22 6.03
C GLN A 109 5.95 -6.72 6.29
N GLY A 110 6.53 -7.04 7.44
CA GLY A 110 7.02 -8.36 7.75
C GLY A 110 5.96 -9.33 8.27
N PRO A 111 6.28 -10.63 8.23
CA PRO A 111 5.42 -11.71 8.69
C PRO A 111 5.48 -11.94 10.21
N ALA A 112 6.34 -11.24 10.95
CA ALA A 112 6.56 -11.42 12.38
C ALA A 112 6.72 -12.92 12.77
N TYR A 113 5.78 -13.44 13.57
CA TYR A 113 5.83 -14.84 14.04
C TYR A 113 5.36 -15.87 13.00
N LEU A 114 4.81 -15.48 11.84
CA LEU A 114 4.41 -16.44 10.81
C LEU A 114 5.59 -17.08 10.07
N GLY A 115 6.77 -16.45 10.11
CA GLY A 115 7.99 -16.95 9.48
C GLY A 115 8.27 -16.35 8.09
N GLN A 116 9.53 -16.48 7.68
CA GLN A 116 10.10 -15.82 6.49
C GLN A 116 9.41 -16.19 5.16
N ALA A 117 8.78 -17.38 5.08
CA ALA A 117 8.05 -17.83 3.89
C ALA A 117 6.88 -16.91 3.49
N TYR A 118 6.45 -16.02 4.37
CA TYR A 118 5.32 -15.09 4.17
C TYR A 118 5.75 -13.63 4.04
N LEU A 119 7.06 -13.38 3.85
CA LEU A 119 7.53 -12.09 3.40
C LEU A 119 6.93 -11.72 2.05
N PRO A 120 6.73 -10.42 1.77
CA PRO A 120 6.39 -9.99 0.42
C PRO A 120 7.53 -10.30 -0.56
N PHE A 121 7.17 -10.59 -1.80
CA PHE A 121 8.12 -10.45 -2.89
C PHE A 121 8.29 -8.95 -3.16
N ASN A 122 9.45 -8.41 -2.84
CA ASN A 122 9.74 -6.99 -2.98
C ASN A 122 10.13 -6.64 -4.42
N VAL A 123 9.48 -5.63 -4.97
CA VAL A 123 9.80 -5.00 -6.24
C VAL A 123 10.24 -3.57 -5.96
N GLU A 124 11.54 -3.36 -6.06
CA GLU A 124 12.17 -2.08 -5.76
C GLU A 124 12.48 -1.30 -7.05
N GLY A 125 12.70 -0.01 -6.91
CA GLY A 125 13.12 0.86 -8.01
C GLY A 125 11.95 1.51 -8.76
N ASP A 126 12.29 2.17 -9.84
CA ASP A 126 11.37 2.97 -10.65
C ASP A 126 11.12 2.31 -12.01
N PRO A 127 9.89 1.82 -12.29
CA PRO A 127 9.55 1.16 -13.54
C PRO A 127 9.64 2.05 -14.80
N THR A 128 9.89 3.34 -14.63
CA THR A 128 10.07 4.26 -15.77
C THR A 128 11.50 4.31 -16.27
N THR A 129 12.44 3.82 -15.49
CA THR A 129 13.85 3.86 -15.85
C THR A 129 14.24 2.69 -16.77
N PRO A 130 15.16 2.91 -17.73
CA PRO A 130 15.64 1.84 -18.61
C PRO A 130 16.39 0.71 -17.87
N ARG A 131 16.84 0.99 -16.65
CA ARG A 131 17.55 0.01 -15.81
C ARG A 131 16.62 -0.76 -14.86
N PHE A 132 15.33 -0.44 -14.87
CA PHE A 132 14.39 -1.17 -14.04
C PHE A 132 14.38 -2.65 -14.43
N ASN A 133 14.63 -3.48 -13.46
CA ASN A 133 14.58 -4.93 -13.58
C ASN A 133 14.02 -5.51 -12.31
N VAL A 134 13.13 -6.47 -12.43
CA VAL A 134 12.64 -7.23 -11.29
C VAL A 134 13.57 -8.44 -11.13
N PRO A 135 14.37 -8.48 -10.05
CA PRO A 135 15.30 -9.58 -9.86
C PRO A 135 14.56 -10.90 -9.68
N ASN A 136 15.18 -12.00 -10.09
CA ASN A 136 14.69 -13.36 -9.86
C ASN A 136 13.35 -13.72 -10.53
N ILE A 137 12.96 -13.06 -11.62
CA ILE A 137 11.83 -13.47 -12.46
C ILE A 137 12.23 -14.17 -13.76
N ALA A 138 13.51 -14.25 -14.04
CA ALA A 138 14.05 -15.02 -15.15
C ALA A 138 15.41 -15.61 -14.77
N PRO A 139 15.72 -16.85 -15.20
CA PRO A 139 17.03 -17.43 -14.97
C PRO A 139 18.08 -16.65 -15.79
N THR A 140 19.05 -16.05 -15.11
CA THR A 140 20.19 -15.41 -15.79
C THR A 140 21.26 -16.46 -16.07
N GLY A 141 21.60 -16.68 -17.37
CA GLY A 141 22.67 -17.58 -17.78
C GLY A 141 22.42 -19.08 -17.58
N THR A 142 21.18 -19.48 -17.26
CA THR A 142 20.83 -20.89 -17.04
C THR A 142 19.49 -21.20 -17.72
N SER A 143 19.36 -22.31 -18.43
CA SER A 143 18.07 -22.72 -19.02
C SER A 143 17.09 -23.19 -17.93
N ALA A 144 15.79 -23.14 -18.22
CA ALA A 144 14.73 -23.63 -17.32
C ALA A 144 14.93 -25.14 -16.98
N GLU A 145 15.39 -25.92 -17.93
CA GLU A 145 15.71 -27.36 -17.74
C GLU A 145 16.83 -27.55 -16.72
N ARG A 146 17.90 -26.75 -16.80
CA ARG A 146 19.01 -26.83 -15.82
C ARG A 146 18.59 -26.35 -14.43
N VAL A 147 17.63 -25.45 -14.32
CA VAL A 147 17.04 -25.06 -13.02
C VAL A 147 16.26 -26.21 -12.44
N ASP A 148 15.44 -26.88 -13.25
CA ASP A 148 14.63 -28.04 -12.83
C ASP A 148 15.53 -29.23 -12.43
N ASP A 149 16.57 -29.52 -13.19
CA ASP A 149 17.54 -30.59 -12.88
C ASP A 149 18.31 -30.29 -11.57
N ARG A 150 18.71 -29.05 -11.35
CA ARG A 150 19.34 -28.64 -10.06
C ARG A 150 18.38 -28.80 -8.89
N MET A 151 17.10 -28.51 -9.08
CA MET A 151 16.11 -28.67 -8.01
C MET A 151 15.83 -30.14 -7.70
N LYS A 152 15.78 -31.00 -8.72
CA LYS A 152 15.67 -32.46 -8.52
C LYS A 152 16.88 -33.01 -7.75
N LEU A 153 18.08 -32.53 -8.08
CA LEU A 153 19.31 -32.92 -7.38
C LEU A 153 19.31 -32.44 -5.92
N LEU A 154 18.96 -31.19 -5.67
CA LEU A 154 18.80 -30.63 -4.32
C LEU A 154 17.77 -31.41 -3.52
N SER A 155 16.60 -31.69 -4.07
CA SER A 155 15.57 -32.47 -3.38
C SER A 155 16.00 -33.91 -3.06
N GLY A 156 16.91 -34.46 -3.83
CA GLY A 156 17.55 -35.75 -3.55
C GLY A 156 18.52 -35.71 -2.37
N LEU A 157 19.31 -34.65 -2.26
CA LEU A 157 20.25 -34.41 -1.15
C LEU A 157 19.51 -34.02 0.15
N ASP A 158 18.50 -33.16 0.06
CA ASP A 158 17.69 -32.70 1.20
C ASP A 158 16.87 -33.83 1.86
N ARG A 159 16.61 -34.93 1.15
CA ARG A 159 15.98 -36.12 1.76
C ARG A 159 16.81 -36.73 2.90
N ILE A 160 18.12 -36.59 2.83
CA ILE A 160 19.05 -37.13 3.82
C ILE A 160 19.06 -36.22 5.07
N GLU A 161 19.00 -34.91 4.88
CA GLU A 161 18.99 -33.93 6.01
C GLU A 161 17.62 -33.82 6.70
N ARG A 162 16.51 -34.05 5.99
CA ARG A 162 15.13 -33.95 6.57
C ARG A 162 14.86 -34.97 7.68
N GLN A 163 15.57 -36.10 7.71
CA GLN A 163 15.45 -37.06 8.82
C GLN A 163 15.99 -36.51 10.15
N MET A 164 16.67 -35.36 10.12
CA MET A 164 17.30 -34.74 11.30
C MET A 164 16.64 -33.39 11.70
N ASP A 165 15.65 -32.87 10.93
CA ASP A 165 15.03 -31.58 11.20
C ASP A 165 13.83 -31.67 12.17
N GLY A 166 14.11 -31.70 13.46
CA GLY A 166 13.08 -31.68 14.50
C GLY A 166 12.35 -30.35 14.71
N ALA A 167 12.75 -29.27 14.05
CA ALA A 167 12.24 -27.91 14.28
C ALA A 167 11.40 -27.32 13.11
N GLY A 168 11.28 -28.02 11.98
CA GLY A 168 10.49 -27.57 10.81
C GLY A 168 11.08 -26.37 10.07
N VAL A 169 12.31 -25.96 10.37
CA VAL A 169 13.00 -24.83 9.74
C VAL A 169 13.30 -25.13 8.27
N MET A 170 13.73 -26.35 7.97
CA MET A 170 14.03 -26.80 6.60
C MET A 170 12.78 -26.83 5.71
N SER A 171 11.62 -27.25 6.27
CA SER A 171 10.37 -27.25 5.52
C SER A 171 9.91 -25.86 5.06
N SER A 172 10.25 -24.82 5.82
CA SER A 172 9.97 -23.44 5.46
C SER A 172 10.89 -22.93 4.36
N ILE A 173 12.18 -23.33 4.38
CA ILE A 173 13.17 -23.01 3.35
C ILE A 173 12.79 -23.68 2.03
N ASP A 174 12.37 -24.95 2.08
CA ASP A 174 11.90 -25.69 0.91
C ASP A 174 10.72 -25.02 0.21
N LYS A 175 9.72 -24.60 0.98
CA LYS A 175 8.55 -23.90 0.42
C LYS A 175 8.93 -22.58 -0.24
N TYR A 176 9.88 -21.85 0.34
CA TYR A 176 10.38 -20.59 -0.21
C TYR A 176 11.12 -20.85 -1.55
N GLN A 177 12.00 -21.84 -1.58
CA GLN A 177 12.75 -22.23 -2.78
C GLN A 177 11.81 -22.73 -3.89
N GLN A 178 10.83 -23.58 -3.57
CA GLN A 178 9.84 -24.06 -4.54
C GLN A 178 9.04 -22.90 -5.14
N ARG A 179 8.61 -21.93 -4.35
CA ARG A 179 7.92 -20.72 -4.85
C ARG A 179 8.82 -19.87 -5.73
N ALA A 180 10.09 -19.68 -5.35
CA ALA A 180 11.04 -18.94 -6.16
C ALA A 180 11.26 -19.60 -7.51
N VAL A 181 11.39 -20.92 -7.56
CA VAL A 181 11.53 -21.67 -8.81
C VAL A 181 10.26 -21.63 -9.64
N SER A 182 9.08 -21.85 -9.04
CA SER A 182 7.80 -21.73 -9.72
C SER A 182 7.64 -20.37 -10.40
N MET A 183 8.06 -19.30 -9.71
CA MET A 183 8.03 -17.94 -10.27
C MET A 183 9.05 -17.75 -11.42
N LEU A 184 10.29 -18.26 -11.28
CA LEU A 184 11.34 -18.19 -12.31
C LEU A 184 10.93 -18.87 -13.61
N LEU A 185 10.17 -19.96 -13.52
CA LEU A 185 9.67 -20.73 -14.66
C LEU A 185 8.36 -20.20 -15.23
N SER A 186 7.70 -19.27 -14.53
CA SER A 186 6.37 -18.79 -14.89
C SER A 186 6.38 -17.70 -15.94
N ASP A 187 5.90 -18.01 -17.13
CA ASP A 187 5.64 -16.99 -18.16
C ASP A 187 4.57 -15.98 -17.74
N ARG A 188 3.64 -16.38 -16.86
CA ARG A 188 2.65 -15.50 -16.26
C ARG A 188 3.31 -14.40 -15.43
N ALA A 189 4.26 -14.77 -14.56
CA ALA A 189 5.01 -13.81 -13.76
C ALA A 189 5.78 -12.84 -14.65
N LYS A 190 6.57 -13.35 -15.60
CA LYS A 190 7.34 -12.53 -16.56
C LYS A 190 6.45 -11.51 -17.26
N LYS A 191 5.33 -11.97 -17.84
CA LYS A 191 4.37 -11.09 -18.54
C LYS A 191 3.74 -10.07 -17.60
N ALA A 192 3.43 -10.41 -16.35
CA ALA A 192 2.81 -9.49 -15.39
C ALA A 192 3.71 -8.31 -15.05
N PHE A 193 5.01 -8.54 -14.93
CA PHE A 193 5.99 -7.49 -14.64
C PHE A 193 6.43 -6.69 -15.88
N ASP A 194 6.17 -7.16 -17.08
CA ASP A 194 6.60 -6.51 -18.32
C ASP A 194 5.60 -5.44 -18.76
N LEU A 195 5.91 -4.18 -18.43
CA LEU A 195 5.10 -3.03 -18.81
C LEU A 195 5.19 -2.69 -20.31
N SER A 196 6.15 -3.26 -21.06
CA SER A 196 6.24 -3.03 -22.51
C SER A 196 5.09 -3.69 -23.28
N LEU A 197 4.39 -4.65 -22.63
CA LEU A 197 3.20 -5.29 -23.18
C LEU A 197 1.94 -4.43 -23.09
N GLU A 198 1.99 -3.29 -22.39
CA GLU A 198 0.87 -2.35 -22.33
C GLU A 198 0.97 -1.32 -23.45
N PRO A 199 -0.14 -0.95 -24.07
CA PRO A 199 -0.18 0.15 -25.03
C PRO A 199 0.39 1.45 -24.42
N GLU A 200 1.12 2.22 -25.23
CA GLU A 200 1.68 3.50 -24.80
C GLU A 200 0.61 4.44 -24.24
N THR A 201 -0.58 4.48 -24.86
CA THR A 201 -1.73 5.28 -24.40
C THR A 201 -2.20 4.90 -22.99
N VAL A 202 -2.15 3.61 -22.63
CA VAL A 202 -2.47 3.14 -21.28
C VAL A 202 -1.39 3.60 -20.30
N ARG A 203 -0.12 3.42 -20.67
CA ARG A 203 1.02 3.85 -19.84
C ARG A 203 1.01 5.36 -19.61
N ASP A 204 0.65 6.15 -20.63
CA ASP A 204 0.51 7.62 -20.55
C ASP A 204 -0.65 8.03 -19.64
N ARG A 205 -1.78 7.32 -19.70
CA ARG A 205 -2.93 7.55 -18.83
C ARG A 205 -2.59 7.42 -17.36
N TYR A 206 -1.80 6.40 -16.98
CA TYR A 206 -1.31 6.22 -15.60
C TYR A 206 -0.25 7.26 -15.21
N GLY A 207 0.38 7.90 -16.17
CA GLY A 207 1.50 8.82 -16.00
C GLY A 207 2.86 8.14 -16.10
N ARG A 208 3.80 8.79 -16.83
CA ARG A 208 5.18 8.31 -17.04
C ARG A 208 6.09 8.65 -15.85
N HIS A 209 5.59 8.43 -14.66
CA HIS A 209 6.31 8.60 -13.40
C HIS A 209 6.18 7.33 -12.54
N CYS A 210 7.02 7.21 -11.53
CA CYS A 210 7.14 6.02 -10.70
C CYS A 210 5.80 5.53 -10.14
N TRP A 211 4.98 6.43 -9.60
CA TRP A 211 3.69 6.08 -9.00
C TRP A 211 2.71 5.50 -10.03
N GLY A 212 2.59 6.15 -11.18
CA GLY A 212 1.70 5.70 -12.25
C GLY A 212 2.11 4.33 -12.79
N GLN A 213 3.40 4.12 -13.06
CA GLN A 213 3.86 2.84 -13.61
C GLN A 213 3.83 1.71 -12.57
N ARG A 214 4.00 2.00 -11.26
CA ARG A 214 3.76 1.03 -10.20
C ARG A 214 2.27 0.68 -10.05
N ALA A 215 1.38 1.67 -10.13
CA ALA A 215 -0.06 1.44 -10.10
C ALA A 215 -0.51 0.58 -11.29
N LEU A 216 0.02 0.83 -12.50
CA LEU A 216 -0.21 -0.01 -13.66
C LEU A 216 0.30 -1.44 -13.47
N MET A 217 1.50 -1.59 -12.91
CA MET A 217 2.06 -2.91 -12.60
C MET A 217 1.20 -3.64 -11.56
N ALA A 218 0.68 -2.95 -10.53
CA ALA A 218 -0.22 -3.52 -9.53
C ALA A 218 -1.47 -4.12 -10.18
N ARG A 219 -2.10 -3.40 -11.12
CA ARG A 219 -3.26 -3.90 -11.86
C ARG A 219 -2.89 -5.18 -12.62
N ARG A 220 -1.76 -5.22 -13.34
CA ARG A 220 -1.29 -6.39 -14.08
C ARG A 220 -1.02 -7.59 -13.17
N LEU A 221 -0.42 -7.35 -12.01
CA LEU A 221 -0.16 -8.39 -11.02
C LEU A 221 -1.46 -9.00 -10.48
N VAL A 222 -2.47 -8.18 -10.21
CA VAL A 222 -3.80 -8.67 -9.80
C VAL A 222 -4.48 -9.47 -10.92
N GLU A 223 -4.42 -9.02 -12.17
CA GLU A 223 -4.90 -9.80 -13.34
C GLU A 223 -4.16 -11.13 -13.47
N ALA A 224 -2.88 -11.17 -13.16
CA ALA A 224 -2.09 -12.39 -13.12
C ALA A 224 -2.39 -13.29 -11.92
N GLY A 225 -3.24 -12.88 -10.99
CA GLY A 225 -3.71 -13.67 -9.86
C GLY A 225 -2.96 -13.46 -8.54
N VAL A 226 -2.17 -12.40 -8.41
CA VAL A 226 -1.62 -11.99 -7.12
C VAL A 226 -2.75 -11.64 -6.18
N SER A 227 -2.70 -12.17 -4.95
CA SER A 227 -3.78 -12.02 -3.99
C SER A 227 -3.75 -10.72 -3.21
N PHE A 228 -2.56 -10.16 -2.99
CA PHE A 228 -2.35 -8.92 -2.26
C PHE A 228 -1.16 -8.17 -2.84
N VAL A 229 -1.37 -6.92 -3.22
CA VAL A 229 -0.32 -6.04 -3.73
C VAL A 229 -0.32 -4.76 -2.89
N SER A 230 0.81 -4.44 -2.30
CA SER A 230 1.02 -3.14 -1.66
C SER A 230 1.88 -2.24 -2.57
N VAL A 231 1.47 -0.98 -2.72
CA VAL A 231 2.17 0.02 -3.51
C VAL A 231 2.48 1.21 -2.61
N VAL A 232 3.76 1.50 -2.42
CA VAL A 232 4.19 2.66 -1.65
C VAL A 232 4.34 3.85 -2.59
N MET A 233 3.55 4.90 -2.34
CA MET A 233 3.58 6.17 -3.07
C MET A 233 4.22 7.26 -2.21
N GLU A 234 5.48 7.09 -1.87
CA GLU A 234 6.20 7.98 -0.95
C GLU A 234 6.83 9.16 -1.68
N ASN A 235 7.72 8.90 -2.63
CA ASN A 235 8.52 9.90 -3.33
C ASN A 235 8.04 10.12 -4.77
N PRO A 236 7.47 11.30 -5.11
CA PRO A 236 7.06 11.60 -6.47
C PRO A 236 8.22 12.06 -7.36
N TYR A 237 9.35 12.43 -6.77
CA TYR A 237 10.49 13.04 -7.45
C TYR A 237 11.47 12.03 -8.04
N GLN A 238 10.96 10.89 -8.45
CA GLN A 238 11.73 9.89 -9.21
C GLN A 238 11.46 10.09 -10.68
N SER A 239 12.44 9.90 -11.53
CA SER A 239 12.37 9.96 -13.00
C SER A 239 11.33 10.92 -13.59
N ASN A 240 11.70 11.76 -14.49
CA ASN A 240 10.82 12.68 -15.26
C ASN A 240 9.90 13.61 -14.43
N VAL A 241 9.90 13.57 -13.11
CA VAL A 241 9.19 14.49 -12.24
C VAL A 241 10.16 15.58 -11.79
N PRO A 242 9.80 16.87 -11.95
CA PRO A 242 10.65 17.95 -11.49
C PRO A 242 10.94 17.86 -9.99
N TRP A 243 12.21 17.97 -9.64
CA TRP A 243 12.63 18.01 -8.24
C TRP A 243 12.26 19.35 -7.62
N LEU A 244 11.43 19.34 -6.59
CA LEU A 244 11.19 20.49 -5.75
C LEU A 244 12.25 20.54 -4.66
N LYS A 245 13.18 21.51 -4.75
CA LYS A 245 14.35 21.61 -3.85
C LYS A 245 13.99 21.62 -2.36
N GLN A 246 12.83 22.15 -2.01
CA GLN A 246 12.32 22.26 -0.65
C GLN A 246 11.14 21.30 -0.38
N GLY A 247 10.89 20.34 -1.27
CA GLY A 247 9.88 19.32 -1.10
C GLY A 247 10.35 18.21 -0.16
N VAL A 248 9.40 17.44 0.33
CA VAL A 248 9.69 16.23 1.12
C VAL A 248 9.67 14.98 0.26
N TYR A 249 10.41 13.98 0.67
CA TYR A 249 10.47 12.67 -0.01
C TYR A 249 9.25 11.79 0.27
N ASN A 250 8.53 12.08 1.32
CA ASN A 250 7.36 11.37 1.80
C ASN A 250 6.27 12.39 2.15
N TRP A 251 5.09 11.94 2.51
CA TRP A 251 3.98 12.81 2.90
C TRP A 251 4.17 13.49 4.27
N ASP A 252 5.40 13.58 4.78
CA ASP A 252 5.72 14.13 6.09
C ASP A 252 5.88 15.66 6.08
N SER A 253 4.76 16.33 5.81
CA SER A 253 4.67 17.77 5.50
C SER A 253 4.64 18.67 6.75
N HIS A 254 5.55 18.41 7.71
CA HIS A 254 5.78 19.34 8.82
C HIS A 254 6.33 20.70 8.31
N ALA A 255 6.02 21.78 9.00
CA ALA A 255 6.54 23.10 8.65
C ALA A 255 8.08 23.18 8.69
N VAL A 256 8.73 22.36 9.50
CA VAL A 256 10.20 22.23 9.54
C VAL A 256 10.77 21.51 8.32
N ASN A 257 10.00 20.68 7.64
CA ASN A 257 10.43 19.88 6.51
C ASN A 257 10.25 20.59 5.17
N CYS A 258 9.07 21.15 4.91
CA CYS A 258 8.75 21.78 3.63
C CYS A 258 7.64 22.84 3.76
N HIS A 259 7.51 23.67 2.72
CA HIS A 259 6.31 24.49 2.52
C HIS A 259 5.19 23.60 1.96
N ILE A 260 4.22 23.23 2.79
CA ILE A 260 3.22 22.21 2.47
C ILE A 260 2.45 22.48 1.16
N TRP A 261 2.11 23.75 0.88
CA TRP A 261 1.32 24.07 -0.31
C TRP A 261 2.13 23.93 -1.60
N ASP A 262 3.41 24.33 -1.58
CA ASP A 262 4.30 24.17 -2.73
C ASP A 262 4.54 22.69 -3.03
N ASP A 263 4.73 21.88 -1.99
CA ASP A 263 4.89 20.43 -2.13
C ASP A 263 3.62 19.77 -2.69
N LEU A 264 2.44 20.14 -2.17
CA LEU A 264 1.16 19.60 -2.62
C LEU A 264 0.81 20.00 -4.06
N GLN A 265 1.21 21.20 -4.52
CA GLN A 265 1.01 21.62 -5.93
C GLN A 265 1.71 20.67 -6.92
N VAL A 266 2.84 20.09 -6.54
CA VAL A 266 3.54 19.10 -7.38
C VAL A 266 3.00 17.69 -7.15
N ARG A 267 2.77 17.32 -5.90
CA ARG A 267 2.47 15.95 -5.49
C ARG A 267 1.04 15.53 -5.81
N LEU A 268 0.05 16.38 -5.53
CA LEU A 268 -1.36 16.01 -5.69
C LEU A 268 -1.77 15.72 -7.13
N PRO A 269 -1.33 16.47 -8.17
CA PRO A 269 -1.65 16.11 -9.56
C PRO A 269 -1.08 14.75 -9.97
N ILE A 270 0.12 14.40 -9.49
CA ILE A 270 0.74 13.09 -9.76
C ILE A 270 -0.04 11.96 -9.08
N TYR A 271 -0.45 12.19 -7.84
CA TYR A 271 -1.29 11.27 -7.07
C TYR A 271 -2.67 11.10 -7.73
N ASP A 272 -3.33 12.20 -8.09
CA ASP A 272 -4.63 12.23 -8.76
C ASP A 272 -4.61 11.38 -10.03
N GLN A 273 -3.60 11.58 -10.88
CA GLN A 273 -3.43 10.81 -12.10
C GLN A 273 -3.23 9.33 -11.83
N ALA A 274 -2.28 8.95 -10.97
CA ALA A 274 -1.92 7.55 -10.75
C ALA A 274 -3.05 6.75 -10.11
N VAL A 275 -3.66 7.30 -9.05
CA VAL A 275 -4.71 6.61 -8.29
C VAL A 275 -5.98 6.49 -9.11
N MET A 276 -6.39 7.56 -9.77
CA MET A 276 -7.64 7.52 -10.54
C MET A 276 -7.51 6.73 -11.84
N ALA A 277 -6.32 6.71 -12.47
CA ALA A 277 -6.08 5.80 -13.58
C ALA A 277 -6.20 4.34 -13.15
N LEU A 278 -5.68 3.97 -11.98
CA LEU A 278 -5.82 2.61 -11.43
C LEU A 278 -7.28 2.25 -11.17
N ILE A 279 -8.01 3.12 -10.47
CA ILE A 279 -9.42 2.87 -10.13
C ILE A 279 -10.23 2.71 -11.42
N ASP A 280 -10.16 3.68 -12.32
CA ASP A 280 -10.95 3.68 -13.55
C ASP A 280 -10.59 2.49 -14.48
N ASP A 281 -9.30 2.10 -14.58
CA ASP A 281 -8.88 0.94 -15.38
C ASP A 281 -9.42 -0.39 -14.80
N VAL A 282 -9.47 -0.51 -13.47
CA VAL A 282 -10.08 -1.66 -12.79
C VAL A 282 -11.57 -1.77 -13.12
N TYR A 283 -12.30 -0.67 -13.15
CA TYR A 283 -13.71 -0.64 -13.55
C TYR A 283 -13.90 -0.93 -15.05
N GLN A 284 -13.13 -0.29 -15.92
CA GLN A 284 -13.22 -0.49 -17.37
C GLN A 284 -12.92 -1.93 -17.79
N ARG A 285 -12.11 -2.67 -17.03
CA ARG A 285 -11.78 -4.08 -17.26
C ARG A 285 -12.74 -5.05 -16.57
N GLY A 286 -13.72 -4.57 -15.82
CA GLY A 286 -14.64 -5.41 -15.05
C GLY A 286 -13.95 -6.17 -13.90
N LEU A 287 -12.81 -5.68 -13.43
CA LEU A 287 -12.08 -6.25 -12.30
C LEU A 287 -12.64 -5.78 -10.95
N ASP A 288 -13.44 -4.70 -10.95
CA ASP A 288 -14.03 -4.07 -9.77
C ASP A 288 -14.81 -5.02 -8.87
N LYS A 289 -15.41 -6.05 -9.44
CA LYS A 289 -16.16 -7.06 -8.66
C LYS A 289 -15.29 -7.98 -7.81
N LYS A 290 -14.00 -8.12 -8.15
CA LYS A 290 -13.07 -9.06 -7.52
C LYS A 290 -11.84 -8.40 -6.93
N THR A 291 -11.62 -7.13 -7.23
CA THR A 291 -10.45 -6.37 -6.79
C THR A 291 -10.89 -5.23 -5.92
N LEU A 292 -10.41 -5.22 -4.69
CA LEU A 292 -10.57 -4.12 -3.76
C LEU A 292 -9.31 -3.26 -3.81
N ILE A 293 -9.48 -1.95 -3.96
CA ILE A 293 -8.43 -0.95 -3.85
C ILE A 293 -8.66 -0.19 -2.54
N LEU A 294 -7.65 -0.16 -1.68
CA LEU A 294 -7.59 0.66 -0.48
C LEU A 294 -6.46 1.66 -0.63
N VAL A 295 -6.76 2.96 -0.48
CA VAL A 295 -5.76 4.03 -0.46
C VAL A 295 -5.77 4.67 0.90
N THR A 296 -4.63 4.64 1.59
CA THR A 296 -4.50 5.10 2.97
C THR A 296 -3.08 5.55 3.29
N GLY A 297 -2.91 6.30 4.36
CA GLY A 297 -1.67 6.50 5.08
C GLY A 297 -1.71 5.86 6.47
N GLU A 298 -0.66 6.04 7.25
CA GLU A 298 -0.58 5.53 8.63
C GLU A 298 -1.32 6.40 9.64
N PHE A 299 -1.50 7.69 9.36
CA PHE A 299 -2.29 8.67 10.12
C PHE A 299 -2.67 9.87 9.25
N GLY A 300 -3.52 10.77 9.77
CA GLY A 300 -3.87 12.04 9.17
C GLY A 300 -2.87 13.16 9.52
N ARG A 301 -3.23 14.39 9.15
CA ARG A 301 -2.47 15.61 9.48
C ARG A 301 -3.33 16.55 10.29
N THR A 302 -2.71 17.34 11.19
CA THR A 302 -3.43 18.30 12.05
C THR A 302 -4.35 19.17 11.21
N PRO A 303 -5.62 19.39 11.64
CA PRO A 303 -6.52 20.32 10.94
C PRO A 303 -5.97 21.74 10.91
N ARG A 304 -5.26 22.13 11.97
CA ARG A 304 -4.59 23.41 12.09
C ARG A 304 -3.29 23.39 11.29
N VAL A 305 -3.06 24.45 10.50
CA VAL A 305 -1.80 24.72 9.86
C VAL A 305 -0.90 25.48 10.84
N GLU A 306 0.31 25.02 11.02
CA GLU A 306 1.33 25.65 11.83
C GLU A 306 2.44 26.24 10.96
N ASN A 307 3.19 27.20 11.52
CA ASN A 307 4.30 27.81 10.83
C ASN A 307 5.58 27.67 11.67
N SER A 308 6.64 27.20 11.04
CA SER A 308 7.96 27.05 11.64
C SER A 308 9.06 27.47 10.68
N ILE A 309 10.27 27.65 11.18
CA ILE A 309 11.45 27.88 10.34
C ILE A 309 11.82 26.54 9.67
N GLY A 310 11.80 26.51 8.36
CA GLY A 310 12.18 25.32 7.59
C GLY A 310 13.68 25.02 7.74
N THR A 311 14.02 23.77 8.01
CA THR A 311 15.41 23.33 8.18
C THR A 311 16.24 23.50 6.91
N GLN A 312 15.62 23.35 5.74
CA GLN A 312 16.27 23.47 4.44
C GLN A 312 16.20 24.90 3.89
N THR A 313 15.11 25.62 4.16
CA THR A 313 14.83 26.93 3.57
C THR A 313 15.34 28.08 4.43
N GLY A 314 15.41 27.90 5.76
CA GLY A 314 15.74 28.95 6.72
C GLY A 314 14.66 30.03 6.87
N VAL A 315 13.49 29.87 6.21
CA VAL A 315 12.38 30.83 6.25
C VAL A 315 11.16 30.24 6.95
N LYS A 316 10.30 31.13 7.47
CA LYS A 316 9.04 30.72 8.09
C LYS A 316 8.08 30.22 7.02
N GLN A 317 7.60 28.99 7.17
CA GLN A 317 6.75 28.30 6.21
C GLN A 317 5.66 27.49 6.89
N PRO A 318 4.51 27.24 6.20
CA PRO A 318 3.39 26.47 6.75
C PRO A 318 3.62 24.96 6.64
N GLY A 319 3.08 24.20 7.60
CA GLY A 319 3.05 22.76 7.59
C GLY A 319 1.93 22.20 8.49
N ARG A 320 1.81 20.89 8.55
CA ARG A 320 0.84 20.17 9.38
C ARG A 320 1.50 18.95 10.02
N ASP A 321 1.30 18.78 11.30
CA ASP A 321 1.88 17.68 12.08
C ASP A 321 1.06 16.39 11.97
N HIS A 322 1.54 15.30 12.60
CA HIS A 322 0.85 14.02 12.63
C HIS A 322 -0.46 14.11 13.43
N TRP A 323 -1.52 13.51 12.89
CA TRP A 323 -2.83 13.52 13.54
C TRP A 323 -3.57 12.18 13.35
N PRO A 324 -3.29 11.17 14.17
CA PRO A 324 -3.94 9.87 14.08
C PRO A 324 -5.41 9.88 14.52
N GLN A 325 -5.89 10.95 15.15
CA GLN A 325 -7.24 11.08 15.68
C GLN A 325 -8.32 11.27 14.62
N ALA A 326 -7.93 11.61 13.37
CA ALA A 326 -8.85 11.69 12.23
C ALA A 326 -8.10 11.43 10.93
N MET A 327 -8.50 10.39 10.21
CA MET A 327 -7.92 9.98 8.94
C MET A 327 -9.01 9.79 7.90
N SER A 328 -8.66 10.05 6.64
CA SER A 328 -9.51 9.72 5.49
C SER A 328 -8.86 8.63 4.65
N MET A 329 -9.69 7.72 4.13
CA MET A 329 -9.27 6.61 3.27
C MET A 329 -10.20 6.50 2.08
N ILE A 330 -9.69 5.91 0.99
CA ILE A 330 -10.49 5.59 -0.19
C ILE A 330 -10.63 4.08 -0.31
N TYR A 331 -11.85 3.62 -0.53
CA TYR A 331 -12.18 2.26 -0.95
C TYR A 331 -12.80 2.29 -2.34
N ALA A 332 -12.31 1.44 -3.25
CA ALA A 332 -12.87 1.31 -4.60
C ALA A 332 -12.91 -0.15 -5.04
N GLY A 333 -13.85 -0.51 -5.87
CA GLY A 333 -14.03 -1.88 -6.33
C GLY A 333 -14.63 -2.81 -5.26
N GLY A 334 -14.19 -4.06 -5.21
CA GLY A 334 -14.68 -5.07 -4.26
C GLY A 334 -16.13 -5.50 -4.46
N GLY A 335 -16.80 -5.03 -5.50
CA GLY A 335 -18.23 -5.27 -5.72
C GLY A 335 -19.13 -4.51 -4.75
N MET A 336 -18.60 -3.52 -4.03
CA MET A 336 -19.38 -2.66 -3.13
C MET A 336 -20.16 -1.58 -3.89
N GLN A 337 -21.17 -1.01 -3.24
CA GLN A 337 -21.80 0.22 -3.70
C GLN A 337 -20.84 1.40 -3.43
N THR A 338 -20.52 2.16 -4.44
CA THR A 338 -19.59 3.30 -4.38
C THR A 338 -20.29 4.66 -4.50
N GLY A 339 -19.53 5.74 -4.36
CA GLY A 339 -20.09 7.10 -4.37
C GLY A 339 -20.60 7.54 -3.00
N GLN A 340 -20.03 7.02 -1.91
CA GLN A 340 -20.48 7.31 -0.56
C GLN A 340 -19.38 8.01 0.26
N VAL A 341 -19.82 8.86 1.19
CA VAL A 341 -18.99 9.40 2.26
C VAL A 341 -19.41 8.78 3.58
N ILE A 342 -18.51 8.05 4.22
CA ILE A 342 -18.76 7.25 5.40
C ILE A 342 -18.11 7.91 6.61
N GLY A 343 -18.91 8.19 7.63
CA GLY A 343 -18.49 8.89 8.82
C GLY A 343 -18.22 10.38 8.60
N SER A 344 -18.05 11.10 9.68
CA SER A 344 -17.75 12.53 9.69
C SER A 344 -16.83 12.88 10.85
N THR A 345 -16.19 14.04 10.74
CA THR A 345 -15.45 14.67 11.85
C THR A 345 -16.25 15.77 12.50
N ASN A 346 -15.82 16.23 13.67
CA ASN A 346 -16.34 17.46 14.28
C ASN A 346 -16.08 18.65 13.34
N SER A 347 -16.68 19.80 13.62
CA SER A 347 -16.60 21.03 12.80
C SER A 347 -15.17 21.55 12.61
N LYS A 348 -14.23 21.13 13.46
CA LYS A 348 -12.82 21.51 13.38
C LYS A 348 -11.95 20.47 12.65
N GLY A 349 -12.52 19.29 12.30
CA GLY A 349 -11.77 18.21 11.67
C GLY A 349 -10.82 17.46 12.62
N GLU A 350 -11.00 17.58 13.93
CA GLU A 350 -10.06 17.07 14.93
C GLU A 350 -10.32 15.60 15.31
N HIS A 351 -11.60 15.21 15.41
CA HIS A 351 -12.00 13.88 15.87
C HIS A 351 -13.22 13.38 15.09
N PRO A 352 -13.45 12.08 14.99
CA PRO A 352 -14.71 11.55 14.49
C PRO A 352 -15.89 12.08 15.31
N ALA A 353 -16.91 12.60 14.63
CA ALA A 353 -18.20 12.98 15.23
C ALA A 353 -19.25 11.91 15.01
N ASP A 354 -19.15 11.17 13.90
CA ASP A 354 -20.01 10.05 13.56
C ASP A 354 -19.17 8.86 13.12
N ARG A 355 -19.64 7.66 13.51
CA ARG A 355 -19.02 6.39 13.07
C ARG A 355 -17.50 6.34 13.33
N PRO A 356 -17.00 6.45 14.56
CA PRO A 356 -15.58 6.27 14.81
C PRO A 356 -15.16 4.85 14.42
N LEU A 357 -14.18 4.75 13.51
CA LEU A 357 -13.64 3.52 12.98
C LEU A 357 -12.17 3.39 13.38
N THR A 358 -11.66 2.18 13.39
CA THR A 358 -10.27 1.87 13.71
C THR A 358 -9.58 1.13 12.56
N PRO A 359 -8.25 1.02 12.55
CA PRO A 359 -7.55 0.15 11.59
C PRO A 359 -8.01 -1.31 11.63
N ASN A 360 -8.61 -1.78 12.75
CA ASN A 360 -9.20 -3.12 12.83
C ASN A 360 -10.42 -3.26 11.91
N ASP A 361 -11.30 -2.26 11.90
CA ASP A 361 -12.50 -2.25 11.05
C ASP A 361 -12.12 -2.18 9.58
N VAL A 362 -11.06 -1.43 9.28
CA VAL A 362 -10.47 -1.36 7.94
C VAL A 362 -10.03 -2.75 7.48
N TRP A 363 -9.26 -3.47 8.28
CA TRP A 363 -8.75 -4.78 7.89
C TRP A 363 -9.80 -5.90 7.99
N ALA A 364 -10.75 -5.81 8.90
CA ALA A 364 -11.90 -6.71 8.93
C ALA A 364 -12.69 -6.64 7.59
N THR A 365 -12.86 -5.43 7.05
CA THR A 365 -13.47 -5.19 5.74
C THR A 365 -12.66 -5.84 4.62
N VAL A 366 -11.34 -5.66 4.60
CA VAL A 366 -10.44 -6.25 3.59
C VAL A 366 -10.45 -7.79 3.69
N TYR A 367 -10.35 -8.36 4.89
CA TYR A 367 -10.40 -9.80 5.07
C TYR A 367 -11.74 -10.39 4.64
N ARG A 368 -12.85 -9.72 4.96
CA ARG A 368 -14.19 -10.13 4.52
C ARG A 368 -14.29 -10.16 3.00
N HIS A 369 -13.78 -9.12 2.32
CA HIS A 369 -13.71 -9.10 0.85
C HIS A 369 -12.89 -10.26 0.30
N LEU A 370 -11.75 -10.59 0.92
CA LEU A 370 -10.88 -11.69 0.52
C LEU A 370 -11.43 -13.07 0.88
N GLY A 371 -12.59 -13.18 1.56
CA GLY A 371 -13.15 -14.44 2.05
C GLY A 371 -12.29 -15.07 3.15
N ILE A 372 -11.56 -14.26 3.91
CA ILE A 372 -10.75 -14.69 5.05
C ILE A 372 -11.56 -14.44 6.34
N ASP A 373 -11.66 -15.46 7.16
CA ASP A 373 -12.25 -15.32 8.50
C ASP A 373 -11.31 -14.49 9.38
N TYR A 374 -11.71 -13.23 9.64
CA TYR A 374 -10.90 -12.28 10.41
C TYR A 374 -10.86 -12.61 11.93
N THR A 375 -11.63 -13.59 12.39
CA THR A 375 -11.60 -14.08 13.77
C THR A 375 -10.58 -15.21 13.98
N MET A 376 -10.03 -15.75 12.90
CA MET A 376 -9.05 -16.85 12.97
C MET A 376 -7.78 -16.42 13.71
N ALA A 377 -7.05 -17.42 14.21
CA ALA A 377 -5.80 -17.21 14.93
C ALA A 377 -4.66 -18.04 14.35
N PHE A 378 -3.43 -17.54 14.45
CA PHE A 378 -2.19 -18.30 14.19
C PHE A 378 -1.37 -18.43 15.46
N PRO A 379 -0.65 -19.53 15.65
CA PRO A 379 0.25 -19.67 16.80
C PRO A 379 1.43 -18.71 16.69
N ASP A 380 1.78 -18.04 17.79
CA ASP A 380 3.04 -17.33 17.90
C ASP A 380 4.22 -18.31 18.08
N ARG A 381 5.44 -17.79 18.22
CA ARG A 381 6.66 -18.60 18.42
C ARG A 381 6.63 -19.50 19.68
N ARG A 382 5.72 -19.24 20.62
CA ARG A 382 5.51 -20.01 21.85
C ARG A 382 4.29 -20.92 21.76
N GLY A 383 3.66 -21.02 20.59
CA GLY A 383 2.47 -21.84 20.37
C GLY A 383 1.16 -21.20 20.86
N ARG A 384 1.16 -19.95 21.33
CA ARG A 384 -0.08 -19.29 21.79
C ARG A 384 -0.91 -18.82 20.59
N PRO A 385 -2.23 -19.10 20.57
CA PRO A 385 -3.10 -18.62 19.51
C PRO A 385 -3.21 -17.09 19.54
N MET A 386 -2.81 -16.46 18.43
CA MET A 386 -2.87 -15.02 18.24
C MET A 386 -3.93 -14.73 17.18
N PRO A 387 -5.07 -14.11 17.53
CA PRO A 387 -6.07 -13.69 16.54
C PRO A 387 -5.43 -12.78 15.50
N ILE A 388 -5.81 -12.90 14.22
CA ILE A 388 -5.30 -11.99 13.18
C ILE A 388 -5.78 -10.55 13.43
N LEU A 389 -7.02 -10.40 13.91
CA LEU A 389 -7.53 -9.15 14.46
C LEU A 389 -8.07 -9.41 15.88
N PRO A 390 -7.61 -8.66 16.90
CA PRO A 390 -8.12 -8.84 18.27
C PRO A 390 -9.54 -8.30 18.48
N PHE A 391 -10.00 -7.39 17.61
CA PHE A 391 -11.34 -6.78 17.59
C PHE A 391 -11.56 -6.15 16.21
N GLY A 392 -12.71 -5.51 15.99
CA GLY A 392 -13.08 -4.81 14.76
C GLY A 392 -14.15 -5.56 13.98
N GLU A 393 -14.98 -4.80 13.29
CA GLU A 393 -16.05 -5.30 12.45
C GLU A 393 -15.93 -4.71 11.03
N PRO A 394 -16.32 -5.47 10.00
CA PRO A 394 -16.31 -4.93 8.66
C PRO A 394 -17.22 -3.69 8.54
N ILE A 395 -16.78 -2.70 7.79
CA ILE A 395 -17.54 -1.49 7.48
C ILE A 395 -18.67 -1.87 6.51
N PRO A 396 -19.95 -1.86 6.93
CA PRO A 396 -21.03 -2.43 6.13
C PRO A 396 -21.17 -1.82 4.74
N GLU A 397 -20.98 -0.51 4.59
CA GLU A 397 -21.08 0.22 3.34
C GLU A 397 -19.92 -0.11 2.37
N CYS A 398 -18.82 -0.67 2.87
CA CYS A 398 -17.68 -1.12 2.09
C CYS A 398 -17.72 -2.62 1.81
N LEU A 399 -18.82 -3.29 2.10
CA LEU A 399 -19.02 -4.68 1.75
C LEU A 399 -19.69 -4.83 0.38
N ARG A 400 -19.62 -6.03 -0.15
CA ARG A 400 -20.28 -6.38 -1.40
C ARG A 400 -21.79 -6.25 -1.23
N ALA A 401 -22.43 -5.58 -2.19
CA ALA A 401 -23.88 -5.46 -2.28
C ALA A 401 -24.54 -6.81 -2.58
#